data_eec86282bd08b5b5286819b990567a36
#
_entry.id   eec86282bd08b5b5286819b990567a36
#
_cell.length_a   1.000
_cell.length_b   1.000
_cell.length_c   1.000
_cell.angle_alpha   90.00
_cell.angle_beta   90.00
_cell.angle_gamma   90.00
#
_symmetry.space_group_name_H-M   'P 1'
#
loop_
_entity.id
_entity.type
_entity.pdbx_description
1 polymer ?
#
loop_
_entity_poly.entity_id
_entity_poly.type
_entity_poly.pdbx_seq_one_letter_code
_entity_poly.pdbx_strand_id
1 'polypeptide(L)'
;MYWSYGNELFNTVKVFTETPYEQTNMSSYMLTDAWRPDNTSATIAQLGGDRQNNYSRSSDRFIENGSFLRFKNISLGYTIPENVSRKVNIEKLRFYVALQNYFTITKYSGRDPELGSTWGVFVQKADLGNYTIPKTLNFGINASF
;
A
#
# COMPACT_ATOMS: atom_id res chain seq x y z
N MET A 1 1.25 15.30 -6.24
CA MET A 1 0.08 14.50 -5.85
C MET A 1 -0.29 13.61 -7.03
N TYR A 2 -0.61 12.36 -6.77
CA TYR A 2 -1.04 11.37 -7.77
C TYR A 2 -2.27 10.64 -7.25
N TRP A 3 -3.24 10.38 -8.13
CA TRP A 3 -4.47 9.67 -7.76
C TRP A 3 -4.91 8.75 -8.88
N SER A 4 -5.55 7.65 -8.50
CA SER A 4 -6.21 6.69 -9.40
C SER A 4 -7.58 6.37 -8.84
N TYR A 5 -8.59 6.32 -9.69
CA TYR A 5 -9.97 6.05 -9.31
C TYR A 5 -10.59 5.00 -10.23
N GLY A 6 -11.48 4.16 -9.67
CA GLY A 6 -12.17 3.12 -10.44
C GLY A 6 -11.27 1.96 -10.83
N ASN A 7 -10.14 1.77 -10.16
CA ASN A 7 -9.22 0.67 -10.38
C ASN A 7 -9.59 -0.51 -9.47
N GLU A 8 -9.63 -1.70 -10.04
CA GLU A 8 -9.81 -2.95 -9.30
C GLU A 8 -8.50 -3.72 -9.28
N LEU A 9 -8.19 -4.33 -8.13
CA LEU A 9 -6.99 -5.12 -7.91
C LEU A 9 -7.35 -6.51 -7.42
N PHE A 10 -6.76 -7.53 -8.02
CA PHE A 10 -6.83 -8.89 -7.53
C PHE A 10 -5.77 -9.09 -6.44
N ASN A 11 -6.20 -9.32 -5.21
CA ASN A 11 -5.32 -9.48 -4.05
C ASN A 11 -4.88 -10.94 -3.91
N THR A 12 -3.78 -11.31 -4.56
CA THR A 12 -3.25 -12.68 -4.51
C THR A 12 -2.73 -13.03 -3.11
N VAL A 13 -2.22 -12.06 -2.35
CA VAL A 13 -1.78 -12.29 -0.96
C VAL A 13 -2.94 -12.76 -0.11
N LYS A 14 -4.13 -12.18 -0.32
CA LYS A 14 -5.35 -12.59 0.36
C LYS A 14 -5.75 -14.02 0.02
N VAL A 15 -5.56 -14.45 -1.23
CA VAL A 15 -5.78 -15.85 -1.63
C VAL A 15 -4.96 -16.77 -0.73
N PHE A 16 -3.66 -16.52 -0.57
CA PHE A 16 -2.80 -17.37 0.25
C PHE A 16 -3.12 -17.28 1.75
N THR A 17 -3.44 -16.11 2.27
CA THR A 17 -3.72 -15.93 3.70
C THR A 17 -5.13 -16.34 4.11
N GLU A 18 -6.03 -16.55 3.15
CA GLU A 18 -7.40 -17.01 3.38
C GLU A 18 -7.66 -18.43 2.88
N THR A 19 -6.64 -19.13 2.41
CA THR A 19 -6.76 -20.52 1.98
C THR A 19 -6.24 -21.44 3.10
N PRO A 20 -7.11 -22.21 3.79
CA PRO A 20 -6.74 -22.95 5.00
C PRO A 20 -5.82 -24.15 4.74
N TYR A 21 -5.49 -24.43 3.49
CA TYR A 21 -4.68 -25.58 3.10
C TYR A 21 -3.31 -25.23 2.56
N GLU A 22 -3.02 -23.93 2.43
CA GLU A 22 -1.69 -23.49 2.06
C GLU A 22 -0.74 -23.61 3.27
N GLN A 23 0.54 -23.81 3.02
CA GLN A 23 1.56 -23.87 4.07
C GLN A 23 1.94 -22.47 4.58
N THR A 24 0.96 -21.60 4.68
CA THR A 24 1.09 -20.19 5.08
C THR A 24 0.28 -19.91 6.33
N ASN A 25 0.67 -18.90 7.07
CA ASN A 25 -0.11 -18.44 8.20
C ASN A 25 -1.42 -17.82 7.71
N MET A 26 -2.52 -18.33 8.22
CA MET A 26 -3.85 -17.84 7.91
C MET A 26 -4.18 -16.56 8.68
N SER A 27 -4.95 -15.67 8.09
CA SER A 27 -5.43 -14.47 8.76
C SER A 27 -6.33 -14.81 9.95
N SER A 28 -6.16 -14.12 11.08
CA SER A 28 -6.88 -14.43 12.34
C SER A 28 -8.40 -14.29 12.20
N TYR A 29 -8.89 -13.36 11.40
CA TYR A 29 -10.32 -13.18 11.19
C TYR A 29 -11.00 -14.39 10.49
N MET A 30 -10.22 -15.24 9.81
CA MET A 30 -10.74 -16.49 9.27
C MET A 30 -11.31 -17.40 10.36
N LEU A 31 -10.76 -17.34 11.57
CA LEU A 31 -11.25 -18.13 12.71
C LEU A 31 -12.55 -17.56 13.29
N THR A 32 -12.71 -16.24 13.27
CA THR A 32 -13.87 -15.55 13.86
C THR A 32 -15.05 -15.46 12.88
N ASP A 33 -14.75 -15.21 11.61
CA ASP A 33 -15.74 -14.83 10.60
C ASP A 33 -16.12 -15.98 9.66
N ALA A 34 -15.55 -17.18 9.86
CA ALA A 34 -15.94 -18.37 9.11
C ALA A 34 -17.34 -18.86 9.51
N TRP A 35 -18.03 -19.43 8.53
CA TRP A 35 -19.34 -20.03 8.74
C TRP A 35 -19.24 -21.21 9.74
N ARG A 36 -20.14 -21.19 10.70
CA ARG A 36 -20.39 -22.26 11.69
C ARG A 36 -21.86 -22.28 12.02
N PRO A 37 -22.39 -23.37 12.62
CA PRO A 37 -23.79 -23.45 13.01
C PRO A 37 -24.26 -22.30 13.93
N ASP A 38 -23.35 -21.75 14.72
CA ASP A 38 -23.57 -20.61 15.62
C ASP A 38 -23.26 -19.25 14.96
N ASN A 39 -22.71 -19.22 13.73
CA ASN A 39 -22.40 -18.02 12.95
C ASN A 39 -22.89 -18.16 11.50
N THR A 40 -24.19 -18.17 11.31
CA THR A 40 -24.83 -18.38 10.00
C THR A 40 -24.79 -17.15 9.09
N SER A 41 -24.50 -15.98 9.63
CA SER A 41 -24.32 -14.72 8.88
C SER A 41 -22.91 -14.51 8.34
N ALA A 42 -22.04 -15.49 8.51
CA ALA A 42 -20.65 -15.44 8.06
C ALA A 42 -20.53 -15.21 6.56
N THR A 43 -19.57 -14.37 6.17
CA THR A 43 -19.22 -14.12 4.76
C THR A 43 -18.12 -15.03 4.23
N ILE A 44 -17.47 -15.77 5.13
CA ILE A 44 -16.38 -16.71 4.84
C ILE A 44 -16.92 -18.13 4.94
N ALA A 45 -16.58 -18.98 3.99
CA ALA A 45 -16.99 -20.38 3.99
C ALA A 45 -16.45 -21.14 5.21
N GLN A 46 -17.08 -22.26 5.52
CA GLN A 46 -16.68 -23.13 6.64
C GLN A 46 -15.21 -23.58 6.50
N LEU A 47 -14.44 -23.44 7.57
CA LEU A 47 -13.08 -23.97 7.65
C LEU A 47 -13.10 -25.49 7.74
N GLY A 48 -12.17 -26.15 7.08
CA GLY A 48 -12.09 -27.63 7.09
C GLY A 48 -12.97 -28.33 6.05
N GLY A 49 -13.67 -27.59 5.21
CA GLY A 49 -14.42 -28.12 4.06
C GLY A 49 -13.51 -28.67 2.96
N ASP A 50 -14.13 -29.14 1.88
CA ASP A 50 -13.44 -29.73 0.74
C ASP A 50 -12.36 -28.80 0.16
N ARG A 51 -11.13 -29.25 0.13
CA ARG A 51 -9.95 -28.58 -0.39
C ARG A 51 -10.15 -27.99 -1.80
N GLN A 52 -10.95 -28.63 -2.62
CA GLN A 52 -11.04 -28.31 -4.04
C GLN A 52 -12.12 -27.28 -4.38
N ASN A 53 -13.10 -27.02 -3.53
CA ASN A 53 -14.28 -26.31 -3.94
C ASN A 53 -14.45 -24.88 -3.40
N ASN A 54 -13.98 -24.56 -2.19
CA ASN A 54 -14.35 -23.28 -1.56
C ASN A 54 -13.23 -22.25 -1.46
N TYR A 55 -11.98 -22.69 -1.45
CA TYR A 55 -10.87 -21.79 -1.15
C TYR A 55 -9.84 -21.64 -2.27
N SER A 56 -9.71 -22.63 -3.14
CA SER A 56 -8.69 -22.65 -4.19
C SER A 56 -9.12 -21.97 -5.49
N ARG A 57 -10.39 -21.58 -5.62
CA ARG A 57 -10.90 -20.93 -6.82
C ARG A 57 -10.72 -19.43 -6.76
N SER A 58 -10.20 -18.87 -7.84
CA SER A 58 -10.25 -17.43 -8.08
C SER A 58 -11.70 -16.96 -8.09
N SER A 59 -12.04 -15.99 -7.27
CA SER A 59 -13.37 -15.42 -7.17
C SER A 59 -13.28 -13.90 -7.00
N ASP A 60 -14.40 -13.23 -7.18
CA ASP A 60 -14.57 -11.80 -6.96
C ASP A 60 -14.28 -11.36 -5.51
N ARG A 61 -14.34 -12.30 -4.56
CA ARG A 61 -13.95 -12.07 -3.15
C ARG A 61 -12.56 -11.49 -2.99
N PHE A 62 -11.65 -11.80 -3.92
CA PHE A 62 -10.27 -11.33 -3.91
C PHE A 62 -10.06 -10.07 -4.76
N ILE A 63 -11.13 -9.58 -5.40
CA ILE A 63 -11.10 -8.32 -6.14
C ILE A 63 -11.46 -7.20 -5.19
N GLU A 64 -10.57 -6.23 -5.06
CA GLU A 64 -10.73 -5.10 -4.16
C GLU A 64 -10.61 -3.77 -4.92
N ASN A 65 -11.21 -2.74 -4.35
CA ASN A 65 -11.09 -1.40 -4.89
C ASN A 65 -9.66 -0.88 -4.68
N GLY A 66 -8.92 -0.75 -5.76
CA GLY A 66 -7.55 -0.23 -5.80
C GLY A 66 -7.46 1.28 -5.97
N SER A 67 -8.55 2.02 -5.81
CA SER A 67 -8.51 3.49 -5.87
C SER A 67 -7.66 4.05 -4.73
N PHE A 68 -6.85 5.06 -5.05
CA PHE A 68 -5.98 5.68 -4.06
C PHE A 68 -5.63 7.12 -4.39
N LEU A 69 -5.21 7.85 -3.37
CA LEU A 69 -4.61 9.17 -3.45
C LEU A 69 -3.24 9.13 -2.76
N ARG A 70 -2.18 9.51 -3.47
CA ARG A 70 -0.81 9.52 -2.94
C ARG A 70 -0.16 10.88 -3.07
N PHE A 71 0.45 11.33 -1.99
CA PHE A 71 1.34 12.47 -1.98
C PHE A 71 2.76 12.00 -2.25
N LYS A 72 3.15 12.00 -3.54
CA LYS A 72 4.47 11.51 -3.98
C LYS A 72 5.62 12.38 -3.47
N ASN A 73 5.42 13.70 -3.40
CA ASN A 73 6.42 14.61 -2.88
C ASN A 73 5.75 15.80 -2.20
N ILE A 74 6.13 16.03 -0.96
CA ILE A 74 5.79 17.22 -0.17
C ILE A 74 7.12 17.79 0.30
N SER A 75 7.42 19.04 -0.09
CA SER A 75 8.64 19.70 0.35
C SER A 75 8.31 21.05 0.99
N LEU A 76 8.97 21.32 2.11
CA LEU A 76 8.94 22.60 2.79
C LEU A 76 10.36 23.12 2.87
N GLY A 77 10.59 24.35 2.44
CA GLY A 77 11.90 24.98 2.51
C GLY A 77 11.81 26.40 3.01
N TYR A 78 12.77 26.79 3.85
CA TYR A 78 12.93 28.13 4.35
C TYR A 78 14.28 28.68 3.95
N THR A 79 14.28 29.84 3.31
CA THR A 79 15.49 30.58 2.95
C THR A 79 15.68 31.70 3.97
N ILE A 80 16.86 31.73 4.59
CA ILE A 80 17.21 32.78 5.54
C ILE A 80 17.33 34.12 4.77
N PRO A 81 16.75 35.21 5.30
CA PRO A 81 16.89 36.55 4.71
C PRO A 81 18.37 36.97 4.57
N GLU A 82 18.71 37.60 3.46
CA GLU A 82 20.10 37.99 3.14
C GLU A 82 20.77 38.87 4.18
N ASN A 83 20.00 39.75 4.84
CA ASN A 83 20.52 40.60 5.89
C ASN A 83 21.04 39.82 7.12
N VAL A 84 20.62 38.57 7.29
CA VAL A 84 21.08 37.67 8.35
C VAL A 84 22.23 36.79 7.84
N SER A 85 22.08 36.20 6.65
CA SER A 85 23.09 35.27 6.10
C SER A 85 24.40 35.95 5.76
N ARG A 86 24.39 37.21 5.30
CA ARG A 86 25.60 37.99 5.01
C ARG A 86 26.44 38.30 6.25
N LYS A 87 25.86 38.28 7.45
CA LYS A 87 26.63 38.49 8.71
C LYS A 87 27.63 37.35 8.96
N VAL A 88 27.44 36.19 8.34
CA VAL A 88 28.30 35.02 8.42
C VAL A 88 28.98 34.69 7.08
N ASN A 89 29.08 35.68 6.18
CA ASN A 89 29.66 35.57 4.85
C ASN A 89 29.02 34.49 3.97
N ILE A 90 27.72 34.25 4.15
CA ILE A 90 26.93 33.34 3.31
C ILE A 90 25.97 34.20 2.48
N GLU A 91 26.04 34.10 1.16
CA GLU A 91 25.19 34.84 0.25
C GLU A 91 23.75 34.36 0.34
N LYS A 92 23.56 33.02 0.36
CA LYS A 92 22.21 32.41 0.45
C LYS A 92 22.28 31.13 1.26
N LEU A 93 21.37 31.02 2.25
CA LEU A 93 21.23 29.82 3.08
C LEU A 93 19.78 29.36 3.10
N ARG A 94 19.55 28.12 2.67
CA ARG A 94 18.23 27.50 2.63
C ARG A 94 18.23 26.14 3.30
N PHE A 95 17.27 25.94 4.21
CA PHE A 95 16.96 24.63 4.80
C PHE A 95 15.72 24.08 4.12
N TYR A 96 15.69 22.77 3.92
CA TYR A 96 14.49 22.12 3.41
C TYR A 96 14.27 20.73 4.02
N VAL A 97 13.01 20.33 4.06
CA VAL A 97 12.54 19.01 4.40
C VAL A 97 11.68 18.50 3.25
N ALA A 98 11.91 17.28 2.81
CA ALA A 98 11.11 16.66 1.76
C ALA A 98 10.64 15.26 2.18
N LEU A 99 9.35 15.03 2.07
CA LEU A 99 8.66 13.77 2.31
C LEU A 99 8.32 13.14 0.95
N GLN A 100 8.78 11.92 0.70
CA GLN A 100 8.43 11.20 -0.53
C GLN A 100 7.59 9.96 -0.19
N ASN A 101 6.48 9.78 -0.94
CA ASN A 101 5.55 8.66 -0.81
C ASN A 101 5.00 8.42 0.61
N TYR A 102 4.98 9.47 1.44
CA TYR A 102 4.72 9.34 2.87
C TYR A 102 3.25 9.08 3.18
N PHE A 103 2.35 9.70 2.43
CA PHE A 103 0.90 9.60 2.64
C PHE A 103 0.22 8.94 1.44
N THR A 104 -0.48 7.84 1.71
CA THR A 104 -1.38 7.17 0.76
C THR A 104 -2.72 6.95 1.43
N ILE A 105 -3.77 7.41 0.80
CA ILE A 105 -5.16 7.22 1.24
C ILE A 105 -5.79 6.22 0.29
N THR A 106 -6.22 5.08 0.81
CA THR A 106 -6.84 3.99 0.03
C THR A 106 -7.75 3.14 0.91
N LYS A 107 -8.67 2.43 0.30
CA LYS A 107 -9.48 1.37 0.93
C LYS A 107 -8.95 -0.02 0.63
N TYR A 108 -7.90 -0.13 -0.17
CA TYR A 108 -7.27 -1.39 -0.50
C TYR A 108 -6.66 -2.03 0.75
N SER A 109 -6.92 -3.32 0.99
CA SER A 109 -6.46 -4.04 2.18
C SER A 109 -5.00 -4.52 2.07
N GLY A 110 -4.46 -4.60 0.85
CA GLY A 110 -3.07 -4.95 0.60
C GLY A 110 -2.09 -3.84 0.93
N ARG A 111 -0.82 -4.08 0.64
CA ARG A 111 0.25 -3.15 1.04
C ARG A 111 0.27 -1.86 0.24
N ASP A 112 0.06 -1.94 -1.07
CA ASP A 112 0.18 -0.78 -1.95
C ASP A 112 -0.70 -0.95 -3.20
N PRO A 113 -1.69 -0.07 -3.42
CA PRO A 113 -2.57 -0.15 -4.59
C PRO A 113 -1.90 0.28 -5.90
N GLU A 114 -0.71 0.91 -5.85
CA GLU A 114 0.04 1.31 -7.04
C GLU A 114 0.93 0.17 -7.59
N LEU A 115 1.12 -0.90 -6.83
CA LEU A 115 1.93 -2.03 -7.27
C LEU A 115 1.22 -2.78 -8.40
N GLY A 116 1.75 -2.61 -9.61
CA GLY A 116 1.39 -3.45 -10.75
C GLY A 116 2.01 -4.84 -10.63
N SER A 117 1.44 -5.80 -11.34
CA SER A 117 2.02 -7.13 -11.47
C SER A 117 3.38 -7.06 -12.17
N THR A 118 4.38 -7.73 -11.61
CA THR A 118 5.69 -7.93 -12.26
C THR A 118 5.68 -9.08 -13.28
N TRP A 119 4.58 -9.78 -13.44
CA TRP A 119 4.44 -10.94 -14.33
C TRP A 119 4.14 -10.56 -15.80
N GLY A 120 4.57 -9.35 -16.21
CA GLY A 120 4.47 -8.87 -17.57
C GLY A 120 3.17 -8.14 -17.89
N VAL A 121 3.05 -7.71 -19.14
CA VAL A 121 1.94 -6.86 -19.62
C VAL A 121 0.56 -7.55 -19.62
N PHE A 122 0.53 -8.87 -19.55
CA PHE A 122 -0.72 -9.64 -19.58
C PHE A 122 -1.35 -9.87 -18.20
N VAL A 123 -0.58 -9.73 -17.12
CA VAL A 123 -1.07 -9.88 -15.75
C VAL A 123 -1.00 -8.53 -15.05
N GLN A 124 -1.81 -7.60 -15.51
CA GLN A 124 -1.95 -6.31 -14.87
C GLN A 124 -2.98 -6.38 -13.73
N LYS A 125 -2.79 -5.54 -12.72
CA LYS A 125 -3.73 -5.39 -11.60
C LYS A 125 -3.83 -6.60 -10.65
N ALA A 126 -2.82 -7.45 -10.58
CA ALA A 126 -2.68 -8.47 -9.54
C ALA A 126 -1.61 -8.05 -8.53
N ASP A 127 -1.96 -8.02 -7.24
CA ASP A 127 -1.01 -7.80 -6.16
C ASP A 127 -0.43 -9.15 -5.71
N LEU A 128 0.83 -9.39 -6.03
CA LEU A 128 1.57 -10.59 -5.68
C LEU A 128 2.37 -10.46 -4.38
N GLY A 129 2.10 -9.43 -3.58
CA GLY A 129 2.84 -9.17 -2.34
C GLY A 129 4.20 -8.51 -2.57
N ASN A 130 4.36 -7.77 -3.64
CA ASN A 130 5.59 -7.06 -3.96
C ASN A 130 5.96 -6.04 -2.87
N TYR A 131 7.25 -5.70 -2.81
CA TYR A 131 7.71 -4.63 -1.92
C TYR A 131 7.10 -3.29 -2.31
N THR A 132 6.63 -2.57 -1.31
CA THR A 132 6.07 -1.23 -1.47
C THR A 132 7.16 -0.21 -1.79
N ILE A 133 6.77 0.87 -2.45
CA ILE A 133 7.65 2.03 -2.65
C ILE A 133 8.02 2.60 -1.27
N PRO A 134 9.32 2.81 -0.97
CA PRO A 134 9.74 3.28 0.34
C PRO A 134 9.23 4.69 0.63
N LYS A 135 8.88 4.93 1.89
CA LYS A 135 8.64 6.26 2.42
C LYS A 135 9.99 6.87 2.78
N THR A 136 10.28 8.06 2.24
CA THR A 136 11.56 8.71 2.45
C THR A 136 11.37 10.09 3.07
N LEU A 137 12.18 10.40 4.06
CA LEU A 137 12.29 11.71 4.69
C LEU A 137 13.69 12.25 4.43
N ASN A 138 13.79 13.37 3.75
CA ASN A 138 15.05 14.03 3.42
C ASN A 138 15.14 15.39 4.11
N PHE A 139 16.28 15.66 4.69
CA PHE A 139 16.66 16.98 5.18
C PHE A 139 17.83 17.49 4.35
N GLY A 140 17.84 18.76 4.01
CA GLY A 140 18.95 19.33 3.27
C GLY A 140 19.18 20.79 3.60
N ILE A 141 20.43 21.18 3.36
CA ILE A 141 20.90 22.56 3.52
C ILE A 141 21.57 22.96 2.22
N ASN A 142 21.16 24.07 1.63
CA ASN A 142 21.82 24.67 0.48
C ASN A 142 22.48 25.98 0.93
N ALA A 143 23.79 26.09 0.79
CA ALA A 143 24.54 27.29 1.07
C ALA A 143 25.27 27.76 -0.19
N SER A 144 25.21 29.06 -0.46
CA SER A 144 25.99 29.76 -1.50
C SER A 144 26.86 30.80 -0.81
N PHE A 145 28.14 30.87 -1.24
CA PHE A 145 29.14 31.78 -0.70
C PHE A 145 29.54 32.80 -1.74
#